data_d2cfa402d43af42bc6496b594d3fab6e
#
_entry.id   d2cfa402d43af42bc6496b594d3fab6e
#
_cell.length_a   1.000
_cell.length_b   1.000
_cell.length_c   1.000
_cell.angle_alpha   90.00
_cell.angle_beta   90.00
_cell.angle_gamma   90.00
#
_symmetry.space_group_name_H-M   'P 1'
#
loop_
_entity.id
_entity.type
_entity.pdbx_description
1 polymer ?
#
loop_
_entity_poly.entity_id
_entity_poly.type
_entity_poly.pdbx_seq_one_letter_code
_entity_poly.pdbx_strand_id
1 'polypeptide(L)'
;MKEQRLQVICGDITKQQADAIVNAANCSLLGGGGVDGAIHRAAGPELLAECRTLNGCETGKAKITRGYRLPASFVIHTPGPIWRGGGRGEEELLASCYRSCLELCLEHGIKTVDFPSISTGVYHFPLEKASRIAISTIADFLSRHGEIQRVRMVCFDERTMGHYLKALEECGVEL
;
A
#
# COMPACT_ATOMS: atom_id res chain seq x y z
N MET A 1 -24.55 12.22 4.26
CA MET A 1 -23.39 11.64 4.97
C MET A 1 -22.15 11.84 4.12
N LYS A 2 -21.08 12.36 4.72
CA LYS A 2 -19.78 12.39 4.04
C LYS A 2 -19.25 10.97 3.94
N GLU A 3 -18.96 10.54 2.72
CA GLU A 3 -18.23 9.30 2.50
C GLU A 3 -16.84 9.45 3.11
N GLN A 4 -16.42 8.48 3.91
CA GLN A 4 -15.11 8.54 4.55
C GLN A 4 -14.02 8.35 3.50
N ARG A 5 -13.02 9.22 3.52
CA ARG A 5 -11.89 9.18 2.59
C ARG A 5 -10.96 8.00 2.86
N LEU A 6 -10.87 7.53 4.09
CA LEU A 6 -10.10 6.34 4.46
C LEU A 6 -11.05 5.21 4.81
N GLN A 7 -10.94 4.11 4.07
CA GLN A 7 -11.82 2.95 4.19
C GLN A 7 -11.00 1.68 4.37
N VAL A 8 -11.60 0.69 5.01
CA VAL A 8 -11.01 -0.65 5.16
C VAL A 8 -12.00 -1.65 4.59
N ILE A 9 -11.55 -2.45 3.63
CA ILE A 9 -12.39 -3.48 3.00
C ILE A 9 -11.64 -4.82 2.95
N CYS A 10 -12.40 -5.89 2.74
CA CYS A 10 -11.84 -7.22 2.49
C CYS A 10 -12.07 -7.56 1.03
N GLY A 11 -11.04 -8.04 0.34
CA GLY A 11 -11.15 -8.40 -1.07
C GLY A 11 -9.81 -8.66 -1.74
N ASP A 12 -9.85 -8.79 -3.05
CA ASP A 12 -8.68 -8.99 -3.90
C ASP A 12 -8.26 -7.65 -4.50
N ILE A 13 -7.09 -7.15 -4.13
CA ILE A 13 -6.60 -5.85 -4.58
C ILE A 13 -6.42 -5.79 -6.10
N THR A 14 -6.17 -6.93 -6.76
CA THR A 14 -5.99 -6.98 -8.22
C THR A 14 -7.28 -6.79 -9.01
N LYS A 15 -8.42 -6.84 -8.33
CA LYS A 15 -9.76 -6.71 -8.95
C LYS A 15 -10.45 -5.38 -8.62
N GLN A 16 -9.81 -4.52 -7.84
CA GLN A 16 -10.42 -3.29 -7.38
C GLN A 16 -10.31 -2.17 -8.42
N GLN A 17 -11.35 -1.35 -8.49
CA GLN A 17 -11.40 -0.15 -9.32
C GLN A 17 -10.83 1.03 -8.53
N ALA A 18 -9.64 1.46 -8.91
CA ALA A 18 -8.95 2.61 -8.33
C ALA A 18 -8.00 3.18 -9.37
N ASP A 19 -7.57 4.43 -9.21
CA ASP A 19 -6.55 5.01 -10.10
C ASP A 19 -5.23 4.25 -9.96
N ALA A 20 -4.88 3.88 -8.73
CA ALA A 20 -3.66 3.13 -8.46
C ALA A 20 -3.90 2.05 -7.39
N ILE A 21 -3.16 0.95 -7.50
CA ILE A 21 -2.99 0.00 -6.40
C ILE A 21 -1.53 -0.01 -5.98
N VAL A 22 -1.29 -0.30 -4.70
CA VAL A 22 0.06 -0.39 -4.15
C VAL A 22 0.48 -1.85 -4.10
N ASN A 23 1.71 -2.12 -4.50
CA ASN A 23 2.35 -3.43 -4.44
C ASN A 23 3.36 -3.46 -3.29
N ALA A 24 3.21 -4.42 -2.39
CA ALA A 24 4.21 -4.72 -1.38
C ALA A 24 5.34 -5.52 -2.04
N ALA A 25 6.30 -4.80 -2.61
CA ALA A 25 7.37 -5.35 -3.41
C ALA A 25 8.59 -5.71 -2.56
N ASN A 26 9.54 -6.40 -3.16
CA ASN A 26 10.91 -6.47 -2.64
C ASN A 26 11.78 -5.39 -3.31
N CYS A 27 13.00 -5.20 -2.82
CA CYS A 27 13.87 -4.13 -3.33
C CYS A 27 14.29 -4.31 -4.78
N SER A 28 14.22 -5.51 -5.34
CA SER A 28 14.54 -5.73 -6.77
C SER A 28 13.43 -5.25 -7.70
N LEU A 29 12.19 -5.20 -7.25
CA LEU A 29 10.98 -4.93 -8.02
C LEU A 29 10.70 -5.97 -9.11
N LEU A 30 11.33 -7.13 -9.05
CA LEU A 30 11.27 -8.15 -10.11
C LEU A 30 10.27 -9.28 -9.79
N GLY A 31 9.32 -9.04 -8.91
CA GLY A 31 8.31 -10.00 -8.54
C GLY A 31 8.69 -10.84 -7.33
N GLY A 32 7.75 -11.60 -6.84
CA GLY A 32 7.90 -12.46 -5.68
C GLY A 32 6.62 -13.22 -5.39
N GLY A 33 6.42 -13.62 -4.14
CA GLY A 33 5.21 -14.30 -3.70
C GLY A 33 4.15 -13.33 -3.15
N GLY A 34 3.09 -13.88 -2.58
CA GLY A 34 2.02 -13.11 -1.96
C GLY A 34 1.35 -12.13 -2.92
N VAL A 35 1.08 -10.91 -2.43
CA VAL A 35 0.42 -9.87 -3.24
C VAL A 35 1.27 -9.45 -4.44
N ASP A 36 2.59 -9.42 -4.29
CA ASP A 36 3.51 -9.10 -5.39
C ASP A 36 3.32 -10.07 -6.56
N GLY A 37 3.35 -11.36 -6.29
CA GLY A 37 3.08 -12.38 -7.31
C GLY A 37 1.70 -12.26 -7.93
N ALA A 38 0.67 -12.00 -7.11
CA ALA A 38 -0.71 -11.84 -7.59
C ALA A 38 -0.84 -10.66 -8.53
N ILE A 39 -0.23 -9.52 -8.19
CA ILE A 39 -0.26 -8.31 -9.02
C ILE A 39 0.45 -8.55 -10.35
N HIS A 40 1.63 -9.16 -10.34
CA HIS A 40 2.35 -9.47 -11.58
C HIS A 40 1.56 -10.43 -12.48
N ARG A 41 0.93 -11.46 -11.92
CA ARG A 41 0.10 -12.39 -12.71
C ARG A 41 -1.11 -11.68 -13.34
N ALA A 42 -1.78 -10.83 -12.58
CA ALA A 42 -2.97 -10.11 -13.06
C ALA A 42 -2.62 -9.04 -14.09
N ALA A 43 -1.50 -8.35 -13.91
CA ALA A 43 -1.04 -7.28 -14.82
C ALA A 43 -0.54 -7.80 -16.17
N GLY A 44 0.04 -9.00 -16.17
CA GLY A 44 0.69 -9.56 -17.35
C GLY A 44 2.18 -9.23 -17.41
N PRO A 45 2.92 -9.74 -18.43
CA PRO A 45 4.38 -9.66 -18.48
C PRO A 45 4.93 -8.25 -18.69
N GLU A 46 4.13 -7.32 -19.20
CA GLU A 46 4.57 -5.95 -19.44
C GLU A 46 4.92 -5.23 -18.13
N LEU A 47 4.26 -5.58 -17.01
CA LEU A 47 4.59 -4.99 -15.73
C LEU A 47 6.03 -5.30 -15.32
N LEU A 48 6.44 -6.55 -15.42
CA LEU A 48 7.82 -6.95 -15.11
C LEU A 48 8.83 -6.25 -16.03
N ALA A 49 8.49 -6.13 -17.32
CA ALA A 49 9.34 -5.44 -18.28
C ALA A 49 9.57 -3.97 -17.88
N GLU A 50 8.52 -3.28 -17.45
CA GLU A 50 8.69 -1.90 -16.97
C GLU A 50 9.47 -1.85 -15.65
N CYS A 51 9.18 -2.75 -14.71
CA CYS A 51 9.90 -2.80 -13.43
C CYS A 51 11.40 -2.97 -13.60
N ARG A 52 11.84 -3.74 -14.60
CA ARG A 52 13.27 -3.91 -14.92
C ARG A 52 13.95 -2.59 -15.23
N THR A 53 13.24 -1.61 -15.79
CA THR A 53 13.81 -0.31 -16.13
C THR A 53 14.03 0.59 -14.92
N LEU A 54 13.45 0.25 -13.78
CA LEU A 54 13.48 1.08 -12.57
C LEU A 54 14.73 0.86 -11.73
N ASN A 55 15.46 -0.24 -11.95
CA ASN A 55 16.70 -0.58 -11.23
C ASN A 55 16.50 -0.71 -9.71
N GLY A 56 15.40 -1.37 -9.30
CA GLY A 56 15.10 -1.59 -7.89
C GLY A 56 14.52 -0.37 -7.18
N CYS A 57 14.31 -0.53 -5.88
CA CYS A 57 13.80 0.53 -5.02
C CYS A 57 14.23 0.25 -3.58
N GLU A 58 14.65 1.27 -2.86
CA GLU A 58 15.06 1.14 -1.46
C GLU A 58 13.84 0.90 -0.55
N THR A 59 14.04 0.16 0.53
CA THR A 59 13.03 -0.02 1.58
C THR A 59 12.54 1.35 2.08
N GLY A 60 11.23 1.52 2.17
CA GLY A 60 10.61 2.77 2.61
C GLY A 60 10.38 3.80 1.52
N LYS A 61 10.90 3.56 0.32
CA LYS A 61 10.68 4.40 -0.87
C LYS A 61 9.62 3.77 -1.76
N ALA A 62 9.25 4.46 -2.84
CA ALA A 62 8.27 3.95 -3.79
C ALA A 62 8.57 4.39 -5.21
N LYS A 63 8.17 3.57 -6.18
CA LYS A 63 8.27 3.88 -7.62
C LYS A 63 6.97 3.48 -8.30
N ILE A 64 6.60 4.16 -9.36
CA ILE A 64 5.33 3.98 -10.05
C ILE A 64 5.52 3.41 -11.45
N THR A 65 4.60 2.51 -11.83
CA THR A 65 4.50 1.94 -13.18
C THR A 65 3.05 2.02 -13.66
N ARG A 66 2.81 1.67 -14.91
CA ARG A 66 1.46 1.47 -15.42
C ARG A 66 0.88 0.16 -14.88
N GLY A 67 -0.47 0.05 -14.90
CA GLY A 67 -1.18 -1.13 -14.41
C GLY A 67 -1.41 -2.23 -15.44
N TYR A 68 -1.20 -1.93 -16.73
CA TYR A 68 -1.39 -2.87 -17.85
C TYR A 68 -2.77 -3.54 -17.84
N ARG A 69 -2.86 -4.85 -17.57
CA ARG A 69 -4.14 -5.58 -17.59
C ARG A 69 -4.95 -5.45 -16.31
N LEU A 70 -4.41 -4.75 -15.31
CA LEU A 70 -5.16 -4.49 -14.07
C LEU A 70 -6.28 -3.46 -14.31
N PRO A 71 -7.37 -3.50 -13.50
CA PRO A 71 -8.35 -2.41 -13.53
C PRO A 71 -7.76 -1.05 -13.15
N ALA A 72 -6.75 -1.04 -12.27
CA ALA A 72 -6.04 0.18 -11.89
C ALA A 72 -5.13 0.66 -13.02
N SER A 73 -5.07 1.97 -13.23
CA SER A 73 -4.22 2.58 -14.26
C SER A 73 -2.74 2.53 -13.90
N PHE A 74 -2.41 2.53 -12.61
CA PHE A 74 -1.03 2.56 -12.10
C PHE A 74 -0.82 1.53 -11.01
N VAL A 75 0.44 1.09 -10.88
CA VAL A 75 0.90 0.33 -9.71
C VAL A 75 2.01 1.14 -9.05
N ILE A 76 1.90 1.34 -7.74
CA ILE A 76 2.94 1.97 -6.94
C ILE A 76 3.62 0.85 -6.16
N HIS A 77 4.92 0.67 -6.39
CA HIS A 77 5.71 -0.39 -5.77
C HIS A 77 6.50 0.18 -4.60
N THR A 78 6.34 -0.43 -3.43
CA THR A 78 7.08 -0.02 -2.23
C THR A 78 7.63 -1.24 -1.50
N PRO A 79 8.96 -1.32 -1.30
CA PRO A 79 9.53 -2.39 -0.47
C PRO A 79 9.35 -2.08 1.00
N GLY A 80 8.55 -2.90 1.67
CA GLY A 80 8.36 -2.80 3.12
C GLY A 80 9.54 -3.40 3.89
N PRO A 81 9.72 -3.00 5.16
CA PRO A 81 10.78 -3.56 5.99
C PRO A 81 10.47 -4.98 6.43
N ILE A 82 11.52 -5.78 6.59
CA ILE A 82 11.45 -7.09 7.23
C ILE A 82 11.49 -6.84 8.75
N TRP A 83 10.56 -7.46 9.49
CA TRP A 83 10.54 -7.32 10.94
C TRP A 83 11.71 -8.09 11.58
N ARG A 84 12.53 -7.39 12.36
CA ARG A 84 13.68 -7.96 13.06
C ARG A 84 13.69 -7.53 14.54
N GLY A 85 12.50 -7.48 15.15
CA GLY A 85 12.33 -7.15 16.55
C GLY A 85 12.08 -5.68 16.87
N GLY A 86 12.07 -4.80 15.89
CA GLY A 86 11.74 -3.39 16.06
C GLY A 86 12.91 -2.46 16.39
N GLY A 87 14.12 -3.00 16.49
CA GLY A 87 15.31 -2.21 16.84
C GLY A 87 16.09 -1.63 15.65
N ARG A 88 15.59 -1.81 14.42
CA ARG A 88 16.29 -1.39 13.19
C ARG A 88 15.53 -0.33 12.41
N GLY A 89 14.66 0.41 13.07
CA GLY A 89 13.87 1.47 12.42
C GLY A 89 12.72 0.95 11.57
N GLU A 90 12.25 -0.29 11.78
CA GLU A 90 11.20 -0.91 10.96
C GLU A 90 9.89 -0.12 11.01
N GLU A 91 9.52 0.40 12.18
CA GLU A 91 8.28 1.18 12.31
C GLU A 91 8.33 2.47 11.48
N GLU A 92 9.45 3.18 11.52
CA GLU A 92 9.64 4.39 10.70
C GLU A 92 9.71 4.06 9.21
N LEU A 93 10.37 2.96 8.85
CA LEU A 93 10.42 2.51 7.46
C LEU A 93 9.05 2.13 6.91
N LEU A 94 8.21 1.48 7.73
CA LEU A 94 6.85 1.16 7.31
C LEU A 94 6.01 2.42 7.10
N ALA A 95 6.09 3.39 8.02
CA ALA A 95 5.44 4.68 7.85
C ALA A 95 5.91 5.37 6.57
N SER A 96 7.20 5.32 6.28
CA SER A 96 7.79 5.89 5.07
C SER A 96 7.23 5.26 3.80
N CYS A 97 6.95 3.94 3.80
CA CYS A 97 6.31 3.27 2.67
C CYS A 97 4.97 3.93 2.33
N TYR A 98 4.12 4.13 3.33
CA TYR A 98 2.80 4.73 3.12
C TYR A 98 2.92 6.18 2.65
N ARG A 99 3.78 6.98 3.28
CA ARG A 99 4.01 8.37 2.87
C ARG A 99 4.55 8.48 1.44
N SER A 100 5.55 7.67 1.11
CA SER A 100 6.16 7.69 -0.23
C SER A 100 5.15 7.36 -1.32
N CYS A 101 4.27 6.38 -1.07
CA CYS A 101 3.21 6.04 -2.00
C CYS A 101 2.22 7.19 -2.18
N LEU A 102 1.81 7.83 -1.10
CA LEU A 102 0.86 8.95 -1.16
C LEU A 102 1.47 10.20 -1.81
N GLU A 103 2.76 10.45 -1.61
CA GLU A 103 3.48 11.51 -2.32
C GLU A 103 3.48 11.29 -3.82
N LEU A 104 3.69 10.04 -4.28
CA LEU A 104 3.58 9.71 -5.71
C LEU A 104 2.17 9.93 -6.24
N CYS A 105 1.15 9.65 -5.43
CA CYS A 105 -0.24 9.95 -5.81
C CYS A 105 -0.42 11.44 -6.08
N LEU A 106 0.11 12.31 -5.24
CA LEU A 106 0.04 13.77 -5.46
C LEU A 106 0.76 14.18 -6.75
N GLU A 107 1.97 13.65 -6.97
CA GLU A 107 2.77 13.97 -8.16
C GLU A 107 2.07 13.59 -9.46
N HIS A 108 1.32 12.50 -9.46
CA HIS A 108 0.67 11.95 -10.65
C HIS A 108 -0.83 12.25 -10.74
N GLY A 109 -1.37 13.08 -9.86
CA GLY A 109 -2.79 13.43 -9.88
C GLY A 109 -3.71 12.25 -9.58
N ILE A 110 -3.24 11.25 -8.86
CA ILE A 110 -4.02 10.08 -8.46
C ILE A 110 -4.96 10.46 -7.33
N LYS A 111 -6.24 10.19 -7.50
CA LYS A 111 -7.28 10.55 -6.52
C LYS A 111 -7.77 9.39 -5.68
N THR A 112 -7.65 8.18 -6.20
CA THR A 112 -8.08 6.95 -5.50
C THR A 112 -6.93 5.95 -5.51
N VAL A 113 -6.61 5.39 -4.34
CA VAL A 113 -5.52 4.43 -4.19
C VAL A 113 -5.88 3.35 -3.19
N ASP A 114 -5.54 2.11 -3.51
CA ASP A 114 -5.76 0.94 -2.66
C ASP A 114 -4.42 0.39 -2.19
N PHE A 115 -4.31 0.12 -0.89
CA PHE A 115 -3.12 -0.44 -0.24
C PHE A 115 -3.35 -1.86 0.23
N PRO A 116 -2.33 -2.73 0.12
CA PRO A 116 -2.33 -4.01 0.83
C PRO A 116 -1.79 -3.80 2.25
N SER A 117 -1.86 -4.84 3.07
CA SER A 117 -1.19 -4.85 4.38
C SER A 117 0.30 -5.08 4.19
N ILE A 118 1.08 -4.01 4.18
CA ILE A 118 2.52 -4.06 3.89
C ILE A 118 3.30 -4.73 5.03
N SER A 119 4.26 -5.60 4.69
CA SER A 119 5.20 -6.28 5.60
C SER A 119 4.59 -7.29 6.56
N THR A 120 3.28 -7.54 6.54
CA THR A 120 2.62 -8.40 7.54
C THR A 120 2.55 -9.88 7.13
N GLY A 121 2.96 -10.22 5.93
CA GLY A 121 3.07 -11.60 5.46
C GLY A 121 4.41 -12.21 5.84
N VAL A 122 5.18 -12.63 4.84
CA VAL A 122 6.47 -13.30 5.04
C VAL A 122 7.55 -12.43 5.72
N TYR A 123 7.33 -11.12 5.80
CA TYR A 123 8.23 -10.21 6.52
C TYR A 123 7.92 -10.12 8.02
N HIS A 124 6.85 -10.75 8.47
CA HIS A 124 6.50 -10.95 9.89
C HIS A 124 6.33 -9.69 10.74
N PHE A 125 6.08 -8.53 10.15
CA PHE A 125 5.77 -7.33 10.92
C PHE A 125 4.49 -7.60 11.73
N PRO A 126 4.49 -7.37 13.07
CA PRO A 126 3.30 -7.64 13.88
C PRO A 126 2.10 -6.84 13.37
N LEU A 127 1.01 -7.54 13.08
CA LEU A 127 -0.17 -6.96 12.43
C LEU A 127 -0.79 -5.84 13.27
N GLU A 128 -0.81 -5.98 14.59
CA GLU A 128 -1.31 -4.95 15.49
C GLU A 128 -0.52 -3.63 15.34
N LYS A 129 0.80 -3.71 15.28
CA LYS A 129 1.66 -2.53 15.09
C LYS A 129 1.54 -1.98 13.67
N ALA A 130 1.59 -2.87 12.69
CA ALA A 130 1.52 -2.48 11.27
C ALA A 130 0.23 -1.73 10.94
N SER A 131 -0.91 -2.23 11.43
CA SER A 131 -2.20 -1.59 11.18
C SER A 131 -2.28 -0.18 11.78
N ARG A 132 -1.78 0.02 12.99
CA ARG A 132 -1.74 1.34 13.63
C ARG A 132 -0.86 2.31 12.87
N ILE A 133 0.32 1.86 12.43
CA ILE A 133 1.26 2.70 11.66
C ILE A 133 0.62 3.10 10.32
N ALA A 134 0.04 2.16 9.60
CA ALA A 134 -0.60 2.42 8.32
C ALA A 134 -1.73 3.45 8.48
N ILE A 135 -2.66 3.20 9.36
CA ILE A 135 -3.84 4.07 9.54
C ILE A 135 -3.43 5.46 10.01
N SER A 136 -2.54 5.57 11.02
CA SER A 136 -2.13 6.87 11.52
C SER A 136 -1.35 7.67 10.48
N THR A 137 -0.50 7.02 9.70
CA THR A 137 0.29 7.69 8.65
C THR A 137 -0.63 8.18 7.52
N ILE A 138 -1.55 7.34 7.06
CA ILE A 138 -2.50 7.70 6.00
C ILE A 138 -3.43 8.81 6.47
N ALA A 139 -3.99 8.70 7.68
CA ALA A 139 -4.89 9.70 8.24
C ALA A 139 -4.21 11.06 8.37
N ASP A 140 -2.98 11.09 8.89
CA ASP A 140 -2.18 12.33 8.98
C ASP A 140 -1.97 12.95 7.60
N PHE A 141 -1.60 12.14 6.61
CA PHE A 141 -1.38 12.61 5.25
C PHE A 141 -2.66 13.19 4.64
N LEU A 142 -3.77 12.49 4.77
CA LEU A 142 -5.06 12.94 4.23
C LEU A 142 -5.54 14.23 4.90
N SER A 143 -5.23 14.44 6.18
CA SER A 143 -5.60 15.67 6.90
C SER A 143 -4.90 16.90 6.33
N ARG A 144 -3.76 16.73 5.68
CA ARG A 144 -2.95 17.79 5.09
C ARG A 144 -3.17 17.96 3.57
N HIS A 145 -3.76 16.96 2.91
CA HIS A 145 -3.88 16.91 1.46
C HIS A 145 -5.29 16.53 1.03
N GLY A 146 -6.05 17.52 0.55
CA GLY A 146 -7.42 17.32 0.08
C GLY A 146 -7.52 16.74 -1.32
N GLU A 147 -6.41 16.65 -2.06
CA GLU A 147 -6.39 16.20 -3.45
C GLU A 147 -6.69 14.71 -3.60
N ILE A 148 -6.35 13.90 -2.59
CA ILE A 148 -6.64 12.46 -2.59
C ILE A 148 -8.05 12.26 -2.04
N GLN A 149 -8.94 11.70 -2.86
CA GLN A 149 -10.36 11.58 -2.53
C GLN A 149 -10.68 10.32 -1.73
N ARG A 150 -9.96 9.23 -1.98
CA ARG A 150 -10.22 7.94 -1.33
C ARG A 150 -8.97 7.10 -1.23
N VAL A 151 -8.72 6.59 -0.02
CA VAL A 151 -7.72 5.56 0.25
C VAL A 151 -8.43 4.35 0.85
N ARG A 152 -8.19 3.16 0.31
CA ARG A 152 -8.73 1.93 0.89
C ARG A 152 -7.59 0.99 1.29
N MET A 153 -7.66 0.47 2.50
CA MET A 153 -6.89 -0.71 2.89
C MET A 153 -7.66 -1.92 2.40
N VAL A 154 -7.10 -2.66 1.47
CA VAL A 154 -7.72 -3.87 0.91
C VAL A 154 -7.06 -5.07 1.56
N CYS A 155 -7.76 -5.66 2.52
CA CYS A 155 -7.27 -6.79 3.30
C CYS A 155 -7.73 -8.08 2.64
N PHE A 156 -6.86 -9.07 2.55
CA PHE A 156 -7.21 -10.28 1.84
C PHE A 156 -8.02 -11.27 2.71
N ASP A 157 -8.04 -11.09 4.04
CA ASP A 157 -8.84 -11.90 4.95
C ASP A 157 -9.48 -11.05 6.07
N GLU A 158 -10.45 -11.64 6.78
CA GLU A 158 -11.20 -10.96 7.83
C GLU A 158 -10.35 -10.65 9.06
N ARG A 159 -9.38 -11.49 9.39
CA ARG A 159 -8.48 -11.28 10.53
C ARG A 159 -7.64 -10.02 10.32
N THR A 160 -7.06 -9.87 9.14
CA THR A 160 -6.29 -8.68 8.77
C THR A 160 -7.20 -7.45 8.78
N MET A 161 -8.38 -7.54 8.17
CA MET A 161 -9.35 -6.45 8.16
C MET A 161 -9.72 -6.00 9.57
N GLY A 162 -9.92 -6.93 10.50
CA GLY A 162 -10.25 -6.62 11.89
C GLY A 162 -9.23 -5.73 12.58
N HIS A 163 -7.95 -5.97 12.34
CA HIS A 163 -6.87 -5.13 12.88
C HIS A 163 -6.89 -3.71 12.31
N TYR A 164 -7.13 -3.57 11.00
CA TYR A 164 -7.21 -2.25 10.37
C TYR A 164 -8.47 -1.50 10.77
N LEU A 165 -9.61 -2.17 10.92
CA LEU A 165 -10.84 -1.55 11.43
C LEU A 165 -10.65 -1.04 12.85
N LYS A 166 -10.01 -1.82 13.71
CA LYS A 166 -9.71 -1.42 15.07
C LYS A 166 -8.80 -0.20 15.10
N ALA A 167 -7.75 -0.19 14.27
CA ALA A 167 -6.83 0.93 14.17
C ALA A 167 -7.56 2.20 13.68
N LEU A 168 -8.47 2.06 12.73
CA LEU A 168 -9.28 3.17 12.22
C LEU A 168 -10.18 3.76 13.30
N GLU A 169 -10.83 2.90 14.08
CA GLU A 169 -11.66 3.31 15.21
C GLU A 169 -10.85 4.05 16.29
N GLU A 170 -9.69 3.51 16.66
CA GLU A 170 -8.79 4.10 17.64
C GLU A 170 -8.19 5.43 17.17
N CYS A 171 -8.03 5.63 15.87
CA CYS A 171 -7.48 6.85 15.30
C CYS A 171 -8.37 8.07 15.57
N GLY A 172 -9.70 7.88 15.62
CA GLY A 172 -10.67 8.91 16.00
C GLY A 172 -10.73 10.12 15.08
N VAL A 173 -10.14 10.06 13.90
CA VAL A 173 -10.11 11.17 12.94
C VAL A 173 -11.23 10.97 11.92
N GLU A 174 -12.12 11.97 11.81
CA GLU A 174 -13.09 12.02 10.72
C GLU A 174 -12.41 12.59 9.47
N LEU A 175 -12.40 11.79 8.42
CA LEU A 175 -11.78 12.17 7.14
C LEU A 175 -12.81 12.23 6.02
#